data_5b9b04748a8fd86bad18280d9cd2a264
#
_entry.id   5b9b04748a8fd86bad18280d9cd2a264
#
_cell.length_a   1.000
_cell.length_b   1.000
_cell.length_c   1.000
_cell.angle_alpha   90.00
_cell.angle_beta   90.00
_cell.angle_gamma   90.00
#
_symmetry.space_group_name_H-M   'P 1'
#
loop_
_entity.id
_entity.type
_entity.pdbx_description
1 polymer ?
#
loop_
_entity_poly.entity_id
_entity_poly.type
_entity_poly.pdbx_seq_one_letter_code
_entity_poly.pdbx_strand_id
1 'polypeptide(L)'
;MNPSQLIVMDDTQALYVRAAEEIAHFASEAICTHGEFTLCLTGGTTPASSYELLATRFHLSVDWKEVQFFWGDERCVPPGDPASNFGMANRTMLSKLALRPEQIHRMRGEDEPAQAAQEYERELRAFFRLEQPGDFPCFNLVLLGLGDNAHVASLFPHHPALHEETRLAVAVEVEAAPSRRISLTMPVINSAERVMFLVSGEKKAAAVRNILQGPADPEQYPGQLVKPRKGEIVWLMDKAAASGLK
;
A
#
# COMPACT_ATOMS: atom_id res chain seq x y z
N MET A 1 -8.00 -16.47 -12.64
CA MET A 1 -7.27 -15.90 -11.48
C MET A 1 -5.93 -15.45 -12.01
N ASN A 2 -5.58 -14.19 -11.78
CA ASN A 2 -4.23 -13.74 -12.11
C ASN A 2 -3.24 -14.48 -11.22
N PRO A 3 -2.09 -14.92 -11.73
CA PRO A 3 -1.14 -15.69 -10.95
C PRO A 3 -0.62 -14.86 -9.79
N SER A 4 -0.77 -15.36 -8.58
CA SER A 4 -0.10 -14.81 -7.41
C SER A 4 1.35 -15.30 -7.43
N GLN A 5 2.29 -14.37 -7.41
CA GLN A 5 3.70 -14.71 -7.24
C GLN A 5 4.03 -14.73 -5.74
N LEU A 6 4.56 -15.84 -5.25
CA LEU A 6 5.00 -15.99 -3.87
C LEU A 6 6.52 -16.03 -3.81
N ILE A 7 7.12 -15.03 -3.17
CA ILE A 7 8.57 -14.90 -2.99
C ILE A 7 8.87 -14.95 -1.49
N VAL A 8 9.58 -15.96 -1.06
CA VAL A 8 9.96 -16.15 0.35
C VAL A 8 11.46 -15.91 0.49
N MET A 9 11.81 -14.90 1.28
CA MET A 9 13.18 -14.51 1.58
C MET A 9 13.67 -15.18 2.87
N ASP A 10 14.97 -15.39 2.98
CA ASP A 10 15.58 -16.10 4.12
C ASP A 10 15.33 -15.39 5.45
N ASP A 11 15.38 -14.08 5.44
CA ASP A 11 15.18 -13.23 6.61
C ASP A 11 14.59 -11.87 6.22
N THR A 12 14.30 -11.07 7.23
CA THR A 12 13.71 -9.74 7.07
C THR A 12 14.65 -8.77 6.33
N GLN A 13 15.96 -8.90 6.48
CA GLN A 13 16.93 -8.03 5.80
C GLN A 13 16.95 -8.30 4.28
N ALA A 14 16.95 -9.58 3.89
CA ALA A 14 16.83 -9.98 2.50
C ALA A 14 15.49 -9.52 1.90
N LEU A 15 14.40 -9.56 2.69
CA LEU A 15 13.09 -9.03 2.29
C LEU A 15 13.15 -7.53 1.97
N TYR A 16 13.79 -6.71 2.82
CA TYR A 16 13.90 -5.27 2.58
C TYR A 16 14.63 -4.95 1.27
N VAL A 17 15.75 -5.65 1.02
CA VAL A 17 16.54 -5.47 -0.20
C VAL A 17 15.71 -5.88 -1.42
N ARG A 18 15.08 -7.04 -1.38
CA ARG A 18 14.27 -7.54 -2.49
C ARG A 18 13.08 -6.62 -2.77
N ALA A 19 12.41 -6.10 -1.75
CA ALA A 19 11.32 -5.15 -1.92
C ALA A 19 11.78 -3.86 -2.64
N ALA A 20 12.93 -3.32 -2.24
CA ALA A 20 13.49 -2.15 -2.90
C ALA A 20 13.90 -2.43 -4.35
N GLU A 21 14.48 -3.61 -4.64
CA GLU A 21 14.81 -4.06 -6.00
C GLU A 21 13.56 -4.17 -6.87
N GLU A 22 12.51 -4.81 -6.38
CA GLU A 22 11.24 -4.96 -7.13
C GLU A 22 10.57 -3.60 -7.40
N ILE A 23 10.51 -2.72 -6.39
CA ILE A 23 9.93 -1.38 -6.58
C ILE A 23 10.73 -0.59 -7.62
N ALA A 24 12.08 -0.62 -7.56
CA ALA A 24 12.92 0.07 -8.52
C ALA A 24 12.77 -0.52 -9.94
N HIS A 25 12.63 -1.83 -10.05
CA HIS A 25 12.40 -2.52 -11.32
C HIS A 25 11.06 -2.11 -11.93
N PHE A 26 9.96 -2.18 -11.17
CA PHE A 26 8.63 -1.78 -11.64
C PHE A 26 8.55 -0.30 -11.98
N ALA A 27 9.27 0.56 -11.23
CA ALA A 27 9.37 1.98 -11.57
C ALA A 27 10.03 2.18 -12.92
N SER A 28 11.18 1.53 -13.16
CA SER A 28 11.90 1.64 -14.44
C SER A 28 11.08 1.10 -15.61
N GLU A 29 10.37 -0.01 -15.43
CA GLU A 29 9.48 -0.59 -16.43
C GLU A 29 8.31 0.36 -16.78
N ALA A 30 7.62 0.88 -15.77
CA ALA A 30 6.49 1.78 -15.95
C ALA A 30 6.92 3.12 -16.59
N ILE A 31 8.01 3.71 -16.13
CA ILE A 31 8.55 4.97 -16.71
C ILE A 31 8.94 4.77 -18.17
N CYS A 32 9.59 3.65 -18.50
CA CYS A 32 9.95 3.33 -19.89
C CYS A 32 8.71 3.15 -20.78
N THR A 33 7.64 2.58 -20.24
CA THR A 33 6.44 2.20 -21.03
C THR A 33 5.41 3.34 -21.08
N HIS A 34 5.23 4.06 -19.99
CA HIS A 34 4.15 5.04 -19.80
C HIS A 34 4.66 6.47 -19.60
N GLY A 35 5.96 6.65 -19.35
CA GLY A 35 6.56 7.96 -19.02
C GLY A 35 6.40 8.38 -17.56
N GLU A 36 5.68 7.59 -16.75
CA GLU A 36 5.37 7.91 -15.35
C GLU A 36 5.20 6.62 -14.54
N PHE A 37 5.46 6.70 -13.23
CA PHE A 37 5.22 5.62 -12.29
C PHE A 37 4.39 6.11 -11.10
N THR A 38 3.20 5.56 -10.90
CA THR A 38 2.31 5.84 -9.79
C THR A 38 2.50 4.79 -8.69
N LEU A 39 3.09 5.22 -7.56
CA LEU A 39 3.41 4.37 -6.40
C LEU A 39 2.52 4.70 -5.22
N CYS A 40 1.68 3.75 -4.84
CA CYS A 40 0.87 3.85 -3.63
C CYS A 40 1.61 3.21 -2.44
N LEU A 41 2.04 4.05 -1.51
CA LEU A 41 2.84 3.69 -0.34
C LEU A 41 1.98 3.13 0.80
N THR A 42 2.59 2.32 1.65
CA THR A 42 2.00 1.79 2.88
C THR A 42 2.86 2.13 4.10
N GLY A 43 2.26 2.11 5.29
CA GLY A 43 2.95 2.27 6.55
C GLY A 43 3.59 0.98 7.07
N GLY A 44 4.32 1.10 8.17
CA GLY A 44 4.92 -0.02 8.89
C GLY A 44 6.44 -0.07 8.81
N THR A 45 7.02 -0.92 9.65
CA THR A 45 8.49 -1.04 9.78
C THR A 45 9.13 -1.71 8.57
N THR A 46 8.49 -2.72 7.98
CA THR A 46 8.97 -3.42 6.79
C THR A 46 9.12 -2.48 5.60
N PRO A 47 8.07 -1.73 5.19
CA PRO A 47 8.20 -0.74 4.13
C PRO A 47 9.21 0.37 4.43
N ALA A 48 9.27 0.86 5.69
CA ALA A 48 10.20 1.91 6.08
C ALA A 48 11.65 1.58 5.74
N SER A 49 12.09 0.35 6.04
CA SER A 49 13.44 -0.12 5.72
C SER A 49 13.69 -0.25 4.21
N SER A 50 12.68 -0.70 3.46
CA SER A 50 12.76 -0.75 1.99
C SER A 50 12.82 0.65 1.37
N TYR A 51 12.07 1.61 1.92
CA TYR A 51 12.10 3.02 1.48
C TYR A 51 13.48 3.66 1.72
N GLU A 52 14.11 3.36 2.84
CA GLU A 52 15.47 3.83 3.09
C GLU A 52 16.48 3.28 2.07
N LEU A 53 16.35 2.00 1.69
CA LEU A 53 17.19 1.40 0.65
C LEU A 53 16.91 2.02 -0.73
N LEU A 54 15.68 2.34 -1.07
CA LEU A 54 15.35 3.06 -2.31
C LEU A 54 16.05 4.41 -2.38
N ALA A 55 16.05 5.19 -1.29
CA ALA A 55 16.66 6.51 -1.24
C ALA A 55 18.19 6.51 -1.14
N THR A 56 18.80 5.38 -0.74
CA THR A 56 20.24 5.28 -0.53
C THR A 56 20.92 4.39 -1.57
N ARG A 57 20.59 3.10 -1.57
CA ARG A 57 21.24 2.09 -2.42
C ARG A 57 20.72 2.14 -3.87
N PHE A 58 19.42 2.39 -4.05
CA PHE A 58 18.76 2.33 -5.36
C PHE A 58 18.40 3.71 -5.92
N HIS A 59 18.90 4.81 -5.32
CA HIS A 59 18.51 6.17 -5.71
C HIS A 59 18.84 6.52 -7.17
N LEU A 60 19.86 5.89 -7.77
CA LEU A 60 20.22 6.07 -9.18
C LEU A 60 19.51 5.09 -10.13
N SER A 61 18.77 4.11 -9.59
CA SER A 61 18.09 3.11 -10.40
C SER A 61 16.71 3.55 -10.89
N VAL A 62 16.21 4.70 -10.41
CA VAL A 62 14.88 5.21 -10.73
C VAL A 62 14.98 6.69 -11.11
N ASP A 63 14.30 7.09 -12.17
CA ASP A 63 14.10 8.52 -12.45
C ASP A 63 12.97 9.07 -11.57
N TRP A 64 13.35 9.53 -10.38
CA TRP A 64 12.41 10.03 -9.36
C TRP A 64 11.58 11.23 -9.81
N LYS A 65 11.95 11.92 -10.90
CA LYS A 65 11.16 13.03 -11.43
C LYS A 65 9.85 12.57 -12.07
N GLU A 66 9.81 11.30 -12.50
CA GLU A 66 8.67 10.67 -13.14
C GLU A 66 7.88 9.77 -12.19
N VAL A 67 8.14 9.85 -10.86
CA VAL A 67 7.43 9.06 -9.85
C VAL A 67 6.40 9.94 -9.13
N GLN A 68 5.18 9.45 -9.02
CA GLN A 68 4.08 10.06 -8.27
C GLN A 68 3.78 9.21 -7.04
N PHE A 69 3.78 9.83 -5.87
CA PHE A 69 3.62 9.14 -4.59
C PHE A 69 2.24 9.35 -3.99
N PHE A 70 1.56 8.26 -3.70
CA PHE A 70 0.25 8.19 -3.05
C PHE A 70 0.32 7.33 -1.80
N TRP A 71 -0.75 7.27 -1.01
CA TRP A 71 -0.86 6.43 0.18
C TRP A 71 -2.09 5.54 0.13
N GLY A 72 -1.94 4.29 0.58
CA GLY A 72 -3.04 3.33 0.70
C GLY A 72 -3.91 3.60 1.92
N ASP A 73 -3.31 4.09 3.00
CA ASP A 73 -3.99 4.55 4.21
C ASP A 73 -3.13 5.56 4.98
N GLU A 74 -3.78 6.31 5.84
CA GLU A 74 -3.10 7.22 6.77
C GLU A 74 -3.82 7.25 8.12
N ARG A 75 -3.06 7.51 9.18
CA ARG A 75 -3.57 7.74 10.51
C ARG A 75 -3.95 9.21 10.65
N CYS A 76 -5.11 9.48 11.27
CA CYS A 76 -5.57 10.87 11.48
C CYS A 76 -4.78 11.53 12.60
N VAL A 77 -3.56 11.90 12.27
CA VAL A 77 -2.57 12.58 13.12
C VAL A 77 -1.81 13.59 12.27
N PRO A 78 -1.15 14.61 12.89
CA PRO A 78 -0.28 15.52 12.16
C PRO A 78 0.86 14.81 11.42
N PRO A 79 1.35 15.37 10.30
CA PRO A 79 2.38 14.72 9.46
C PRO A 79 3.73 14.52 10.16
N GLY A 80 3.99 15.25 11.26
CA GLY A 80 5.19 15.08 12.10
C GLY A 80 5.04 14.00 13.18
N ASP A 81 3.86 13.47 13.40
CA ASP A 81 3.60 12.44 14.40
C ASP A 81 4.32 11.12 14.02
N PRO A 82 4.91 10.40 14.99
CA PRO A 82 5.53 9.10 14.75
C PRO A 82 4.58 8.07 14.12
N ALA A 83 3.27 8.17 14.37
CA ALA A 83 2.26 7.28 13.80
C ALA A 83 1.88 7.60 12.35
N SER A 84 2.26 8.77 11.79
CA SER A 84 1.94 9.15 10.41
C SER A 84 2.69 8.29 9.40
N ASN A 85 1.97 7.69 8.46
CA ASN A 85 2.53 6.95 7.33
C ASN A 85 3.30 7.89 6.39
N PHE A 86 2.74 9.07 6.11
CA PHE A 86 3.46 10.10 5.36
C PHE A 86 4.74 10.53 6.09
N GLY A 87 4.63 10.83 7.39
CA GLY A 87 5.80 11.22 8.20
C GLY A 87 6.90 10.17 8.17
N MET A 88 6.55 8.89 8.25
CA MET A 88 7.49 7.78 8.12
C MET A 88 8.15 7.77 6.73
N ALA A 89 7.37 7.79 5.64
CA ALA A 89 7.89 7.80 4.28
C ALA A 89 8.78 9.03 4.01
N ASN A 90 8.40 10.19 4.54
CA ASN A 90 9.20 11.40 4.41
C ASN A 90 10.57 11.27 5.11
N ARG A 91 10.61 10.77 6.34
CA ARG A 91 11.86 10.57 7.08
C ARG A 91 12.78 9.53 6.45
N THR A 92 12.21 8.46 5.89
CA THR A 92 13.01 7.33 5.37
C THR A 92 13.44 7.53 3.92
N MET A 93 12.61 8.20 3.09
CA MET A 93 12.84 8.27 1.65
C MET A 93 12.63 9.68 1.07
N LEU A 94 11.43 10.26 1.18
CA LEU A 94 11.05 11.40 0.34
C LEU A 94 11.95 12.62 0.54
N SER A 95 12.30 12.95 1.80
CA SER A 95 13.20 14.08 2.12
C SER A 95 14.64 13.90 1.62
N LYS A 96 15.02 12.69 1.21
CA LYS A 96 16.36 12.36 0.70
C LYS A 96 16.43 12.40 -0.83
N LEU A 97 15.28 12.51 -1.49
CA LEU A 97 15.14 12.56 -2.95
C LEU A 97 14.85 13.99 -3.42
N ALA A 98 15.29 14.34 -4.62
CA ALA A 98 15.02 15.65 -5.22
C ALA A 98 13.62 15.66 -5.85
N LEU A 99 12.57 15.67 -5.03
CA LEU A 99 11.17 15.64 -5.45
C LEU A 99 10.57 17.05 -5.52
N ARG A 100 9.63 17.25 -6.44
CA ARG A 100 8.76 18.42 -6.49
C ARG A 100 7.54 18.16 -5.57
N PRO A 101 6.98 19.20 -4.92
CA PRO A 101 5.79 19.04 -4.07
C PRO A 101 4.60 18.38 -4.78
N GLU A 102 4.43 18.64 -6.08
CA GLU A 102 3.34 18.13 -6.92
C GLU A 102 3.39 16.62 -7.15
N GLN A 103 4.52 15.97 -6.81
CA GLN A 103 4.66 14.51 -6.89
C GLN A 103 4.15 13.79 -5.64
N ILE A 104 3.76 14.53 -4.60
CA ILE A 104 3.42 13.99 -3.28
C ILE A 104 1.93 14.21 -2.99
N HIS A 105 1.13 13.19 -3.22
CA HIS A 105 -0.32 13.16 -3.07
C HIS A 105 -0.68 12.46 -1.75
N ARG A 106 -0.59 13.20 -0.64
CA ARG A 106 -0.79 12.61 0.69
C ARG A 106 -2.22 12.74 1.19
N MET A 107 -2.68 11.76 1.95
CA MET A 107 -3.87 11.90 2.79
C MET A 107 -3.57 12.89 3.94
N ARG A 108 -4.42 13.88 4.15
CA ARG A 108 -4.24 14.92 5.17
C ARG A 108 -4.79 14.45 6.52
N GLY A 109 -4.00 13.66 7.24
CA GLY A 109 -4.39 13.08 8.53
C GLY A 109 -4.63 14.10 9.65
N GLU A 110 -4.15 15.34 9.49
CA GLU A 110 -4.39 16.44 10.41
C GLU A 110 -5.79 17.07 10.30
N ASP A 111 -6.49 16.81 9.20
CA ASP A 111 -7.82 17.35 8.94
C ASP A 111 -8.92 16.41 9.49
N GLU A 112 -10.17 16.86 9.44
CA GLU A 112 -11.31 16.03 9.83
C GLU A 112 -11.40 14.81 8.90
N PRO A 113 -11.51 13.55 9.42
CA PRO A 113 -11.32 12.33 8.63
C PRO A 113 -12.24 12.20 7.40
N ALA A 114 -13.53 12.54 7.54
CA ALA A 114 -14.47 12.43 6.43
C ALA A 114 -14.18 13.47 5.34
N GLN A 115 -13.79 14.68 5.74
CA GLN A 115 -13.38 15.72 4.82
C GLN A 115 -12.08 15.35 4.11
N ALA A 116 -11.08 14.89 4.85
CA ALA A 116 -9.79 14.47 4.30
C ALA A 116 -9.93 13.30 3.30
N ALA A 117 -10.82 12.35 3.58
CA ALA A 117 -11.13 11.27 2.64
C ALA A 117 -11.77 11.80 1.34
N GLN A 118 -12.70 12.75 1.43
CA GLN A 118 -13.32 13.38 0.26
C GLN A 118 -12.32 14.21 -0.55
N GLU A 119 -11.42 14.93 0.11
CA GLU A 119 -10.37 15.70 -0.57
C GLU A 119 -9.40 14.79 -1.30
N TYR A 120 -8.99 13.70 -0.65
CA TYR A 120 -8.14 12.70 -1.29
C TYR A 120 -8.82 12.03 -2.49
N GLU A 121 -10.11 11.71 -2.39
CA GLU A 121 -10.88 11.20 -3.53
C GLU A 121 -10.91 12.21 -4.69
N ARG A 122 -11.11 13.51 -4.41
CA ARG A 122 -11.08 14.57 -5.45
C ARG A 122 -9.71 14.66 -6.12
N GLU A 123 -8.63 14.56 -5.35
CA GLU A 123 -7.27 14.56 -5.87
C GLU A 123 -7.01 13.35 -6.78
N LEU A 124 -7.41 12.15 -6.34
CA LEU A 124 -7.31 10.93 -7.16
C LEU A 124 -8.10 11.07 -8.46
N ARG A 125 -9.36 11.56 -8.40
CA ARG A 125 -10.18 11.77 -9.60
C ARG A 125 -9.52 12.75 -10.57
N ALA A 126 -8.99 13.85 -10.05
CA ALA A 126 -8.31 14.85 -10.88
C ALA A 126 -7.05 14.31 -11.54
N PHE A 127 -6.18 13.63 -10.77
CA PHE A 127 -4.92 13.09 -11.26
C PHE A 127 -5.14 12.00 -12.33
N PHE A 128 -5.99 11.00 -12.03
CA PHE A 128 -6.28 9.89 -12.94
C PHE A 128 -7.35 10.21 -14.00
N ARG A 129 -7.88 11.45 -14.03
CA ARG A 129 -8.91 11.91 -14.98
C ARG A 129 -10.15 11.02 -14.99
N LEU A 130 -10.65 10.66 -13.79
CA LEU A 130 -11.80 9.79 -13.63
C LEU A 130 -13.09 10.60 -13.78
N GLU A 131 -13.81 10.41 -14.88
CA GLU A 131 -14.96 11.23 -15.25
C GLU A 131 -16.30 10.65 -14.77
N GLN A 132 -16.39 9.31 -14.70
CA GLN A 132 -17.64 8.64 -14.38
C GLN A 132 -17.69 8.11 -12.95
N PRO A 133 -18.87 8.06 -12.32
CA PRO A 133 -19.05 7.26 -11.11
C PRO A 133 -18.72 5.79 -11.39
N GLY A 134 -17.86 5.20 -10.55
CA GLY A 134 -17.41 3.82 -10.74
C GLY A 134 -16.11 3.68 -11.52
N ASP A 135 -15.53 4.77 -12.03
CA ASP A 135 -14.14 4.78 -12.49
C ASP A 135 -13.20 4.70 -11.29
N PHE A 136 -12.20 3.85 -11.38
CA PHE A 136 -11.20 3.68 -10.34
C PHE A 136 -9.79 3.95 -10.87
N PRO A 137 -8.91 4.56 -10.05
CA PRO A 137 -7.52 4.83 -10.45
C PRO A 137 -6.77 3.51 -10.66
N CYS A 138 -5.98 3.46 -11.72
CA CYS A 138 -5.10 2.32 -12.00
C CYS A 138 -3.67 2.69 -11.62
N PHE A 139 -3.28 2.40 -10.38
CA PHE A 139 -1.89 2.57 -9.93
C PHE A 139 -0.99 1.52 -10.59
N ASN A 140 0.23 1.89 -10.95
CA ASN A 140 1.20 0.91 -11.43
C ASN A 140 1.62 -0.05 -10.29
N LEU A 141 1.77 0.46 -9.06
CA LEU A 141 2.08 -0.38 -7.90
C LEU A 141 1.37 0.11 -6.64
N VAL A 142 0.62 -0.78 -6.01
CA VAL A 142 0.10 -0.59 -4.65
C VAL A 142 0.88 -1.48 -3.70
N LEU A 143 1.52 -0.87 -2.71
CA LEU A 143 2.17 -1.59 -1.61
C LEU A 143 1.17 -1.82 -0.48
N LEU A 144 1.12 -3.03 0.04
CA LEU A 144 0.31 -3.39 1.20
C LEU A 144 1.17 -4.04 2.28
N GLY A 145 0.98 -3.58 3.52
CA GLY A 145 1.33 -4.38 4.68
C GLY A 145 0.21 -5.39 4.98
N LEU A 146 0.42 -6.22 5.99
CA LEU A 146 -0.57 -7.16 6.50
C LEU A 146 -0.70 -7.01 8.02
N GLY A 147 -1.91 -6.80 8.51
CA GLY A 147 -2.20 -6.85 9.94
C GLY A 147 -2.15 -8.28 10.50
N ASP A 148 -1.94 -8.42 11.81
CA ASP A 148 -1.97 -9.73 12.47
C ASP A 148 -3.36 -10.38 12.39
N ASN A 149 -4.41 -9.55 12.27
CA ASN A 149 -5.80 -9.94 12.02
C ASN A 149 -6.20 -9.94 10.54
N ALA A 150 -5.21 -9.95 9.64
CA ALA A 150 -5.38 -9.99 8.18
C ALA A 150 -5.99 -8.72 7.54
N HIS A 151 -6.06 -7.57 8.25
CA HIS A 151 -6.43 -6.31 7.61
C HIS A 151 -5.37 -5.84 6.60
N VAL A 152 -5.80 -5.12 5.59
CA VAL A 152 -4.96 -4.45 4.58
C VAL A 152 -5.30 -2.97 4.53
N ALA A 153 -4.32 -2.09 4.31
CA ALA A 153 -4.52 -0.65 4.47
C ALA A 153 -5.18 -0.37 5.84
N SER A 154 -6.31 0.34 5.90
CA SER A 154 -7.14 0.43 7.11
C SER A 154 -8.53 -0.23 6.92
N LEU A 155 -8.59 -1.32 6.14
CA LEU A 155 -9.77 -2.15 5.92
C LEU A 155 -9.72 -3.36 6.87
N PHE A 156 -10.39 -3.23 8.02
CA PHE A 156 -10.35 -4.19 9.13
C PHE A 156 -11.44 -5.25 9.03
N PRO A 157 -11.24 -6.46 9.64
CA PRO A 157 -12.28 -7.48 9.74
C PRO A 157 -13.60 -6.91 10.27
N HIS A 158 -14.70 -7.32 9.64
CA HIS A 158 -16.07 -6.94 9.99
C HIS A 158 -16.38 -5.43 9.94
N HIS A 159 -15.47 -4.62 9.44
CA HIS A 159 -15.71 -3.18 9.33
C HIS A 159 -16.53 -2.84 8.07
N PRO A 160 -17.54 -1.95 8.16
CA PRO A 160 -18.40 -1.59 7.02
C PRO A 160 -17.65 -1.09 5.78
N ALA A 161 -16.46 -0.50 5.94
CA ALA A 161 -15.60 -0.06 4.83
C ALA A 161 -15.18 -1.20 3.88
N LEU A 162 -15.29 -2.47 4.29
CA LEU A 162 -15.04 -3.63 3.41
C LEU A 162 -16.04 -3.72 2.26
N HIS A 163 -17.24 -3.16 2.45
CA HIS A 163 -18.36 -3.20 1.48
C HIS A 163 -18.49 -1.90 0.67
N GLU A 164 -17.54 -0.97 0.79
CA GLU A 164 -17.57 0.24 -0.03
C GLU A 164 -17.21 -0.09 -1.48
N GLU A 165 -18.13 0.18 -2.40
CA GLU A 165 -18.00 -0.17 -3.81
C GLU A 165 -17.88 1.02 -4.76
N THR A 166 -18.11 2.24 -4.26
CA THR A 166 -18.26 3.44 -5.12
C THR A 166 -17.24 4.53 -4.84
N ARG A 167 -16.88 4.73 -3.56
CA ARG A 167 -15.93 5.77 -3.15
C ARG A 167 -14.50 5.29 -3.38
N LEU A 168 -13.58 6.25 -3.58
CA LEU A 168 -12.17 5.94 -3.74
C LEU A 168 -11.45 5.88 -2.38
N ALA A 169 -11.85 6.74 -1.44
CA ALA A 169 -11.30 6.80 -0.11
C ALA A 169 -12.40 6.99 0.94
N VAL A 170 -12.19 6.43 2.12
CA VAL A 170 -13.13 6.47 3.25
C VAL A 170 -12.43 6.79 4.56
N ALA A 171 -13.15 7.50 5.44
CA ALA A 171 -12.79 7.58 6.84
C ALA A 171 -13.15 6.27 7.54
N VAL A 172 -12.26 5.80 8.39
CA VAL A 172 -12.40 4.53 9.12
C VAL A 172 -12.12 4.79 10.59
N GLU A 173 -12.97 4.26 11.46
CA GLU A 173 -12.76 4.28 12.91
C GLU A 173 -12.56 2.86 13.42
N VAL A 174 -11.45 2.63 14.13
CA VAL A 174 -11.04 1.31 14.61
C VAL A 174 -10.67 1.37 16.09
N GLU A 175 -10.68 0.22 16.77
CA GLU A 175 -10.29 0.15 18.18
C GLU A 175 -8.80 0.42 18.42
N ALA A 176 -7.96 0.08 17.44
CA ALA A 176 -6.51 0.25 17.57
C ALA A 176 -6.09 1.72 17.44
N ALA A 177 -5.29 2.21 18.38
CA ALA A 177 -4.77 3.57 18.34
C ALA A 177 -3.67 3.75 17.25
N PRO A 178 -3.65 4.89 16.55
CA PRO A 178 -4.69 5.90 16.44
C PRO A 178 -5.98 5.34 15.83
N SER A 179 -7.13 5.64 16.46
CA SER A 179 -8.41 5.02 16.10
C SER A 179 -9.01 5.55 14.80
N ARG A 180 -8.79 6.82 14.47
CA ARG A 180 -9.31 7.43 13.24
C ARG A 180 -8.28 7.33 12.13
N ARG A 181 -8.73 6.92 10.96
CA ARG A 181 -7.87 6.69 9.80
C ARG A 181 -8.59 7.08 8.50
N ILE A 182 -7.81 7.23 7.43
CA ILE A 182 -8.30 7.35 6.06
C ILE A 182 -7.74 6.14 5.31
N SER A 183 -8.54 5.51 4.46
CA SER A 183 -8.12 4.35 3.68
C SER A 183 -8.62 4.42 2.26
N LEU A 184 -7.82 3.97 1.31
CA LEU A 184 -8.33 3.54 0.01
C LEU A 184 -9.32 2.40 0.18
N THR A 185 -10.28 2.30 -0.73
CA THR A 185 -11.28 1.25 -0.75
C THR A 185 -10.78 0.01 -1.52
N MET A 186 -11.42 -1.13 -1.31
CA MET A 186 -11.05 -2.37 -1.98
C MET A 186 -11.14 -2.29 -3.51
N PRO A 187 -12.15 -1.63 -4.14
CA PRO A 187 -12.19 -1.44 -5.58
C PRO A 187 -10.97 -0.68 -6.13
N VAL A 188 -10.45 0.32 -5.41
CA VAL A 188 -9.25 1.07 -5.80
C VAL A 188 -8.02 0.15 -5.77
N ILE A 189 -7.82 -0.58 -4.67
CA ILE A 189 -6.72 -1.53 -4.54
C ILE A 189 -6.77 -2.57 -5.67
N ASN A 190 -7.97 -3.08 -5.98
CA ASN A 190 -8.18 -4.10 -7.00
C ASN A 190 -8.16 -3.57 -8.46
N SER A 191 -8.01 -2.26 -8.65
CA SER A 191 -7.84 -1.67 -9.98
C SER A 191 -6.37 -1.46 -10.35
N ALA A 192 -5.43 -1.70 -9.42
CA ALA A 192 -3.99 -1.56 -9.66
C ALA A 192 -3.47 -2.57 -10.69
N GLU A 193 -2.41 -2.20 -11.41
CA GLU A 193 -1.66 -3.12 -12.27
C GLU A 193 -0.92 -4.18 -11.45
N ARG A 194 -0.34 -3.76 -10.32
CA ARG A 194 0.34 -4.65 -9.38
C ARG A 194 -0.02 -4.29 -7.94
N VAL A 195 -0.25 -5.34 -7.15
CA VAL A 195 -0.35 -5.23 -5.69
C VAL A 195 0.75 -6.06 -5.07
N MET A 196 1.61 -5.42 -4.28
CA MET A 196 2.70 -6.11 -3.58
C MET A 196 2.47 -6.10 -2.08
N PHE A 197 2.32 -7.28 -1.51
CA PHE A 197 2.34 -7.47 -0.06
C PHE A 197 3.77 -7.54 0.45
N LEU A 198 4.08 -6.75 1.48
CA LEU A 198 5.35 -6.76 2.20
C LEU A 198 5.10 -7.28 3.61
N VAL A 199 5.47 -8.54 3.86
CA VAL A 199 5.08 -9.23 5.11
C VAL A 199 6.29 -9.81 5.80
N SER A 200 6.53 -9.42 7.06
CA SER A 200 7.63 -9.95 7.87
C SER A 200 7.20 -10.37 9.26
N GLY A 201 7.85 -11.41 9.76
CA GLY A 201 7.76 -11.88 11.14
C GLY A 201 6.68 -12.92 11.40
N GLU A 202 6.94 -13.77 12.38
CA GLU A 202 6.13 -14.94 12.74
C GLU A 202 4.68 -14.57 13.14
N LYS A 203 4.46 -13.39 13.71
CA LYS A 203 3.10 -12.92 14.07
C LYS A 203 2.15 -12.86 12.87
N LYS A 204 2.69 -12.77 11.64
CA LYS A 204 1.92 -12.71 10.39
C LYS A 204 1.58 -14.10 9.83
N ALA A 205 2.25 -15.16 10.30
CA ALA A 205 2.12 -16.50 9.72
C ALA A 205 0.69 -17.02 9.69
N ALA A 206 -0.08 -16.79 10.75
CA ALA A 206 -1.50 -17.21 10.81
C ALA A 206 -2.36 -16.44 9.79
N ALA A 207 -2.18 -15.12 9.67
CA ALA A 207 -2.90 -14.29 8.71
C ALA A 207 -2.54 -14.69 7.27
N VAL A 208 -1.25 -14.86 6.97
CA VAL A 208 -0.75 -15.32 5.66
C VAL A 208 -1.39 -16.66 5.29
N ARG A 209 -1.35 -17.65 6.19
CA ARG A 209 -1.94 -18.96 5.94
C ARG A 209 -3.45 -18.87 5.68
N ASN A 210 -4.18 -18.11 6.50
CA ASN A 210 -5.62 -18.00 6.35
C ASN A 210 -6.03 -17.31 5.06
N ILE A 211 -5.24 -16.32 4.58
CA ILE A 211 -5.51 -15.67 3.31
C ILE A 211 -5.21 -16.59 2.13
N LEU A 212 -4.04 -17.25 2.14
CA LEU A 212 -3.55 -18.00 0.96
C LEU A 212 -4.09 -19.42 0.89
N GLN A 213 -4.35 -20.08 2.03
CA GLN A 213 -4.69 -21.51 2.12
C GLN A 213 -5.93 -21.80 2.96
N GLY A 214 -6.48 -20.79 3.64
CA GLY A 214 -7.68 -20.93 4.47
C GLY A 214 -8.97 -20.99 3.66
N PRO A 215 -10.08 -21.34 4.31
CA PRO A 215 -11.40 -21.24 3.71
C PRO A 215 -11.73 -19.79 3.35
N ALA A 216 -12.64 -19.60 2.38
CA ALA A 216 -13.10 -18.27 2.02
C ALA A 216 -13.91 -17.65 3.16
N ASP A 217 -13.36 -16.64 3.79
CA ASP A 217 -13.98 -15.82 4.81
C ASP A 217 -13.41 -14.39 4.75
N PRO A 218 -13.79 -13.60 3.72
CA PRO A 218 -13.25 -12.29 3.52
C PRO A 218 -13.68 -11.26 4.58
N GLU A 219 -14.74 -11.53 5.33
CA GLU A 219 -15.14 -10.70 6.47
C GLU A 219 -14.13 -10.81 7.61
N GLN A 220 -13.65 -12.00 7.89
CA GLN A 220 -12.64 -12.27 8.91
C GLN A 220 -11.22 -12.00 8.40
N TYR A 221 -10.98 -12.19 7.09
CA TYR A 221 -9.66 -12.08 6.48
C TYR A 221 -9.68 -11.13 5.27
N PRO A 222 -9.74 -9.80 5.48
CA PRO A 222 -9.86 -8.80 4.40
C PRO A 222 -8.81 -8.93 3.29
N GLY A 223 -7.60 -9.42 3.59
CA GLY A 223 -6.60 -9.72 2.58
C GLY A 223 -7.06 -10.69 1.49
N GLN A 224 -8.10 -11.52 1.75
CA GLN A 224 -8.70 -12.37 0.72
C GLN A 224 -9.50 -11.60 -0.34
N LEU A 225 -9.90 -10.35 -0.06
CA LEU A 225 -10.58 -9.46 -1.01
C LEU A 225 -9.62 -8.83 -2.03
N VAL A 226 -8.33 -8.86 -1.76
CA VAL A 226 -7.32 -8.32 -2.71
C VAL A 226 -7.21 -9.27 -3.89
N LYS A 227 -7.87 -8.87 -4.98
CA LYS A 227 -7.96 -9.64 -6.23
C LYS A 227 -7.97 -8.68 -7.42
N PRO A 228 -6.80 -8.15 -7.83
CA PRO A 228 -6.73 -7.22 -8.94
C PRO A 228 -7.44 -7.75 -10.19
N ARG A 229 -8.28 -6.90 -10.79
CA ARG A 229 -9.15 -7.32 -11.91
C ARG A 229 -8.36 -7.69 -13.16
N LYS A 230 -7.29 -6.95 -13.45
CA LYS A 230 -6.40 -7.13 -14.62
C LYS A 230 -4.93 -7.20 -14.22
N GLY A 231 -4.63 -6.91 -12.96
CA GLY A 231 -3.28 -6.84 -12.43
C GLY A 231 -2.79 -8.15 -11.84
N GLU A 232 -1.63 -8.12 -11.26
CA GLU A 232 -0.99 -9.25 -10.58
C GLU A 232 -0.81 -8.99 -9.08
N ILE A 233 -0.67 -10.07 -8.31
CA ILE A 233 -0.34 -9.99 -6.88
C ILE A 233 1.04 -10.60 -6.68
N VAL A 234 1.91 -9.84 -6.00
CA VAL A 234 3.21 -10.31 -5.53
C VAL A 234 3.16 -10.40 -4.00
N TRP A 235 3.33 -11.61 -3.47
CA TRP A 235 3.55 -11.82 -2.05
C TRP A 235 5.04 -11.91 -1.78
N LEU A 236 5.60 -10.89 -1.15
CA LEU A 236 6.99 -10.84 -0.75
C LEU A 236 7.07 -10.91 0.77
N MET A 237 7.64 -12.00 1.30
CA MET A 237 7.66 -12.25 2.74
C MET A 237 8.95 -12.92 3.19
N ASP A 238 9.24 -12.86 4.49
CA ASP A 238 10.32 -13.64 5.09
C ASP A 238 9.85 -15.05 5.48
N LYS A 239 10.80 -15.96 5.74
CA LYS A 239 10.52 -17.35 6.20
C LYS A 239 9.66 -17.38 7.47
N ALA A 240 9.81 -16.40 8.36
CA ALA A 240 9.05 -16.34 9.59
C ALA A 240 7.55 -16.07 9.30
N ALA A 241 7.24 -15.12 8.40
CA ALA A 241 5.87 -14.87 7.97
C ALA A 241 5.29 -16.03 7.14
N ALA A 242 6.14 -16.77 6.40
CA ALA A 242 5.73 -17.92 5.60
C ALA A 242 5.62 -19.24 6.42
N SER A 243 6.01 -19.26 7.69
CA SER A 243 6.13 -20.49 8.50
C SER A 243 4.83 -21.28 8.67
N GLY A 244 3.68 -20.64 8.46
CA GLY A 244 2.37 -21.29 8.51
C GLY A 244 1.90 -21.94 7.20
N LEU A 245 2.61 -21.73 6.10
CA LEU A 245 2.27 -22.31 4.79
C LEU A 245 2.71 -23.78 4.69
N LYS A 246 1.94 -24.57 3.95
CA LYS A 246 2.23 -26.00 3.69
C LYS A 246 2.75 -26.19 2.28
#